data_561c02d3d9d6f2a567fdd88085e30a34
#
_entry.id   561c02d3d9d6f2a567fdd88085e30a34
#
_cell.length_a   1.000
_cell.length_b   1.000
_cell.length_c   1.000
_cell.angle_alpha   90.00
_cell.angle_beta   90.00
_cell.angle_gamma   90.00
#
_symmetry.space_group_name_H-M   'P 1'
#
loop_
_entity.id
_entity.type
_entity.pdbx_description
1 polymer ?
#
loop_
_entity_poly.entity_id
_entity_poly.type
_entity_poly.pdbx_seq_one_letter_code
_entity_poly.pdbx_strand_id
1 'polypeptide(L)'
;ERAMNAGTLQVEDYTNFQYNARMVAGMHGFSYIQVLEGAMATDIFRKRSFMGENKFRVIKCPYTGKDQLTVPAANPDVCIVHVQRADQYGNAQYWGALGSVAAAALASKKIVVSCEEIVEHDIIQSSPHLTIIPAYRVNAVCEVPWGANPTEVLGYYNIDQFMYGLFMMMDGTADGLKAWMDEWVFGCENRAAYIDHYVQKFGSKTLD
;
A
#
# COMPACT_ATOMS: atom_id res chain seq x y z
N GLU A 1 -14.36 -9.97 -6.96
CA GLU A 1 -15.64 -10.57 -6.57
C GLU A 1 -15.90 -11.89 -7.32
N ARG A 2 -15.84 -11.95 -8.67
CA ARG A 2 -16.09 -13.19 -9.45
C ARG A 2 -15.20 -14.36 -9.03
N ALA A 3 -13.90 -14.14 -8.85
CA ALA A 3 -12.96 -15.19 -8.42
C ALA A 3 -13.26 -15.68 -6.99
N MET A 4 -13.69 -14.78 -6.10
CA MET A 4 -14.14 -15.15 -4.74
C MET A 4 -15.42 -15.99 -4.81
N ASN A 5 -16.42 -15.56 -5.59
CA ASN A 5 -17.68 -16.27 -5.76
C ASN A 5 -17.48 -17.65 -6.43
N ALA A 6 -16.52 -17.75 -7.33
CA ALA A 6 -16.12 -19.03 -7.96
C ALA A 6 -15.25 -19.92 -7.04
N GLY A 7 -14.85 -19.45 -5.87
CA GLY A 7 -13.99 -20.21 -4.96
C GLY A 7 -12.54 -20.34 -5.43
N THR A 8 -12.12 -19.62 -6.48
CA THR A 8 -10.75 -19.67 -7.02
C THR A 8 -9.81 -18.69 -6.31
N LEU A 9 -10.35 -17.79 -5.51
CA LEU A 9 -9.59 -16.82 -4.70
C LEU A 9 -10.10 -16.84 -3.26
N GLN A 10 -9.20 -17.09 -2.32
CA GLN A 10 -9.48 -16.95 -0.89
C GLN A 10 -9.10 -15.55 -0.44
N VAL A 11 -10.00 -14.91 0.30
CA VAL A 11 -9.79 -13.56 0.85
C VAL A 11 -10.09 -13.59 2.34
N GLU A 12 -9.25 -12.91 3.11
CA GLU A 12 -9.49 -12.69 4.53
C GLU A 12 -9.69 -11.19 4.78
N ASP A 13 -10.90 -10.83 5.23
CA ASP A 13 -11.31 -9.44 5.40
C ASP A 13 -10.93 -8.92 6.78
N TYR A 14 -10.40 -7.70 6.79
CA TYR A 14 -10.16 -6.89 7.97
C TYR A 14 -10.70 -5.47 7.74
N THR A 15 -11.09 -4.77 8.80
CA THR A 15 -11.32 -3.32 8.69
C THR A 15 -10.00 -2.61 8.46
N ASN A 16 -10.03 -1.39 7.89
CA ASN A 16 -8.81 -0.56 7.74
C ASN A 16 -8.07 -0.38 9.06
N PHE A 17 -8.80 -0.20 10.15
CA PHE A 17 -8.20 -0.10 11.48
C PHE A 17 -7.47 -1.40 11.89
N GLN A 18 -8.11 -2.56 11.71
CA GLN A 18 -7.52 -3.85 12.05
C GLN A 18 -6.31 -4.17 11.17
N TYR A 19 -6.40 -3.87 9.87
CA TYR A 19 -5.29 -4.03 8.93
C TYR A 19 -4.09 -3.18 9.35
N ASN A 20 -4.32 -1.89 9.62
CA ASN A 20 -3.25 -0.98 10.07
C ASN A 20 -2.67 -1.42 11.43
N ALA A 21 -3.52 -1.82 12.38
CA ALA A 21 -3.08 -2.32 13.68
C ALA A 21 -2.15 -3.54 13.55
N ARG A 22 -2.43 -4.47 12.63
CA ARG A 22 -1.56 -5.61 12.34
C ARG A 22 -0.18 -5.18 11.83
N MET A 23 -0.12 -4.16 10.96
CA MET A 23 1.14 -3.59 10.46
C MET A 23 1.90 -2.87 11.59
N VAL A 24 1.20 -2.11 12.42
CA VAL A 24 1.80 -1.45 13.61
C VAL A 24 2.38 -2.49 14.57
N ALA A 25 1.68 -3.58 14.81
CA ALA A 25 2.20 -4.66 15.64
C ALA A 25 3.50 -5.25 15.06
N GLY A 26 3.53 -5.54 13.76
CA GLY A 26 4.72 -6.04 13.07
C GLY A 26 5.89 -5.05 13.09
N MET A 27 5.62 -3.77 12.86
CA MET A 27 6.62 -2.70 12.93
C MET A 27 7.34 -2.63 14.28
N HIS A 28 6.59 -2.85 15.37
CA HIS A 28 7.14 -2.83 16.74
C HIS A 28 7.65 -4.19 17.24
N GLY A 29 7.57 -5.24 16.43
CA GLY A 29 7.98 -6.58 16.84
C GLY A 29 7.01 -7.26 17.82
N PHE A 30 5.77 -6.79 17.92
CA PHE A 30 4.75 -7.45 18.74
C PHE A 30 4.22 -8.69 18.00
N SER A 31 3.80 -9.71 18.77
CA SER A 31 3.18 -10.90 18.18
C SER A 31 1.72 -10.66 17.78
N TYR A 32 1.03 -9.76 18.47
CA TYR A 32 -0.36 -9.38 18.27
C TYR A 32 -0.62 -7.97 18.83
N ILE A 33 -1.80 -7.44 18.52
CA ILE A 33 -2.28 -6.17 19.09
C ILE A 33 -3.76 -6.26 19.40
N GLN A 34 -4.19 -5.54 20.45
CA GLN A 34 -5.60 -5.37 20.77
C GLN A 34 -6.29 -4.46 19.76
N VAL A 35 -7.52 -4.80 19.41
CA VAL A 35 -8.41 -4.01 18.55
C VAL A 35 -9.76 -3.79 19.21
N LEU A 36 -10.62 -2.98 18.61
CA LEU A 36 -11.92 -2.63 19.16
C LEU A 36 -12.81 -3.87 19.32
N GLU A 37 -13.33 -4.06 20.53
CA GLU A 37 -14.21 -5.17 20.90
C GLU A 37 -15.54 -5.16 20.12
N GLY A 38 -16.03 -3.99 19.71
CA GLY A 38 -17.23 -3.86 18.89
C GLY A 38 -17.18 -4.63 17.58
N ALA A 39 -16.00 -4.96 17.09
CA ALA A 39 -15.84 -5.82 15.91
C ALA A 39 -16.41 -7.21 16.11
N MET A 40 -16.49 -7.74 17.34
CA MET A 40 -17.06 -9.06 17.65
C MET A 40 -18.55 -9.17 17.28
N ALA A 41 -19.26 -8.04 17.19
CA ALA A 41 -20.66 -8.00 16.75
C ALA A 41 -20.83 -8.03 15.23
N THR A 42 -19.76 -7.99 14.46
CA THR A 42 -19.78 -7.85 13.01
C THR A 42 -19.53 -9.16 12.26
N ASP A 43 -19.89 -9.17 10.99
CA ASP A 43 -19.59 -10.29 10.08
C ASP A 43 -18.10 -10.51 9.87
N ILE A 44 -17.28 -9.45 9.93
CA ILE A 44 -15.82 -9.55 9.82
C ILE A 44 -15.25 -10.47 10.89
N PHE A 45 -15.80 -10.45 12.11
CA PHE A 45 -15.41 -11.37 13.18
C PHE A 45 -15.91 -12.78 12.94
N ARG A 46 -17.15 -12.93 12.47
CA ARG A 46 -17.82 -14.23 12.29
C ARG A 46 -17.31 -14.98 11.06
N LYS A 47 -17.12 -14.27 9.96
CA LYS A 47 -16.66 -14.85 8.69
C LYS A 47 -15.13 -14.95 8.70
N ARG A 48 -14.64 -16.14 8.50
CA ARG A 48 -13.22 -16.47 8.48
C ARG A 48 -12.91 -17.29 7.24
N SER A 49 -11.76 -17.05 6.66
CA SER A 49 -11.30 -17.76 5.48
C SER A 49 -10.06 -18.60 5.83
N PHE A 50 -8.96 -18.41 5.13
CA PHE A 50 -7.75 -19.22 5.29
C PHE A 50 -7.04 -19.05 6.66
N MET A 51 -7.28 -17.96 7.36
CA MET A 51 -6.72 -17.77 8.71
C MET A 51 -7.48 -18.53 9.80
N GLY A 52 -8.76 -18.89 9.57
CA GLY A 52 -9.57 -19.60 10.53
C GLY A 52 -9.55 -18.96 11.92
N GLU A 53 -9.27 -19.76 12.95
CA GLU A 53 -9.19 -19.29 14.34
C GLU A 53 -8.01 -18.33 14.59
N ASN A 54 -7.03 -18.26 13.71
CA ASN A 54 -5.90 -17.36 13.86
C ASN A 54 -6.20 -15.93 13.38
N LYS A 55 -7.38 -15.68 12.80
CA LYS A 55 -7.79 -14.33 12.40
C LYS A 55 -7.98 -13.42 13.62
N PHE A 56 -8.67 -13.93 14.64
CA PHE A 56 -8.94 -13.22 15.88
C PHE A 56 -8.79 -14.14 17.08
N ARG A 57 -8.34 -13.59 18.20
CA ARG A 57 -8.34 -14.24 19.49
C ARG A 57 -8.97 -13.31 20.53
N VAL A 58 -9.75 -13.89 21.43
CA VAL A 58 -10.22 -13.20 22.63
C VAL A 58 -9.35 -13.63 23.79
N ILE A 59 -8.74 -12.67 24.47
CA ILE A 59 -7.89 -12.90 25.63
C ILE A 59 -8.40 -12.12 26.86
N LYS A 60 -8.06 -12.58 28.05
CA LYS A 60 -8.30 -11.81 29.29
C LYS A 60 -7.20 -10.76 29.47
N CYS A 61 -7.60 -9.51 29.67
CA CYS A 61 -6.66 -8.46 30.04
C CYS A 61 -6.07 -8.76 31.43
N PRO A 62 -4.74 -8.85 31.57
CA PRO A 62 -4.11 -9.15 32.86
C PRO A 62 -4.29 -8.01 33.90
N TYR A 63 -4.62 -6.80 33.46
CA TYR A 63 -4.78 -5.64 34.34
C TYR A 63 -6.23 -5.38 34.76
N THR A 64 -7.19 -5.67 33.87
CA THR A 64 -8.61 -5.34 34.12
C THR A 64 -9.54 -6.55 34.22
N GLY A 65 -9.06 -7.74 33.82
CA GLY A 65 -9.86 -8.97 33.75
C GLY A 65 -10.90 -9.00 32.61
N LYS A 66 -11.03 -7.93 31.83
CA LYS A 66 -12.00 -7.86 30.72
C LYS A 66 -11.52 -8.68 29.51
N ASP A 67 -12.50 -9.17 28.76
CA ASP A 67 -12.21 -9.78 27.46
C ASP A 67 -11.71 -8.71 26.48
N GLN A 68 -10.68 -9.06 25.68
CA GLN A 68 -10.09 -8.20 24.68
C GLN A 68 -9.96 -8.94 23.37
N LEU A 69 -10.43 -8.30 22.28
CA LEU A 69 -10.24 -8.81 20.93
C LEU A 69 -8.83 -8.46 20.44
N THR A 70 -8.13 -9.45 19.89
CA THR A 70 -6.78 -9.28 19.35
C THR A 70 -6.68 -9.78 17.92
N VAL A 71 -5.77 -9.18 17.17
CA VAL A 71 -5.36 -9.58 15.83
C VAL A 71 -3.87 -9.90 15.81
N PRO A 72 -3.42 -10.90 15.03
CA PRO A 72 -2.00 -11.20 14.90
C PRO A 72 -1.27 -10.10 14.17
N ALA A 73 0.00 -9.91 14.48
CA ALA A 73 0.88 -9.03 13.72
C ALA A 73 0.97 -9.45 12.25
N ALA A 74 1.16 -8.49 11.36
CA ALA A 74 1.52 -8.74 9.98
C ALA A 74 3.03 -8.47 9.81
N ASN A 75 3.71 -9.44 9.18
CA ASN A 75 5.15 -9.34 8.88
C ASN A 75 5.36 -9.71 7.41
N PRO A 76 5.08 -8.78 6.47
CA PRO A 76 5.25 -9.04 5.05
C PRO A 76 6.70 -9.38 4.69
N ASP A 77 6.89 -10.20 3.68
CA ASP A 77 8.23 -10.53 3.19
C ASP A 77 8.86 -9.34 2.46
N VAL A 78 8.05 -8.63 1.67
CA VAL A 78 8.46 -7.46 0.88
C VAL A 78 7.39 -6.38 0.96
N CYS A 79 7.82 -5.12 1.14
CA CYS A 79 7.02 -3.94 0.89
C CYS A 79 7.62 -3.18 -0.30
N ILE A 80 6.78 -2.85 -1.26
CA ILE A 80 7.08 -1.88 -2.31
C ILE A 80 6.31 -0.62 -1.95
N VAL A 81 7.00 0.50 -1.83
CA VAL A 81 6.40 1.77 -1.43
C VAL A 81 6.85 2.87 -2.36
N HIS A 82 5.91 3.74 -2.75
CA HIS A 82 6.21 4.94 -3.51
C HIS A 82 6.18 6.16 -2.60
N VAL A 83 7.22 7.00 -2.70
CA VAL A 83 7.39 8.20 -1.88
C VAL A 83 7.72 9.40 -2.75
N GLN A 84 7.61 10.60 -2.22
CA GLN A 84 7.93 11.81 -2.95
C GLN A 84 9.40 11.88 -3.33
N ARG A 85 10.30 11.65 -2.38
CA ARG A 85 11.74 11.67 -2.65
C ARG A 85 12.53 10.74 -1.75
N ALA A 86 13.68 10.33 -2.23
CA ALA A 86 14.66 9.57 -1.46
C ALA A 86 16.08 10.05 -1.79
N ASP A 87 17.06 9.68 -0.95
CA ASP A 87 18.47 9.84 -1.30
C ASP A 87 19.06 8.52 -1.83
N GLN A 88 20.26 8.60 -2.37
CA GLN A 88 21.00 7.43 -2.86
C GLN A 88 21.26 6.35 -1.81
N TYR A 89 21.17 6.69 -0.51
CA TYR A 89 21.35 5.76 0.60
C TYR A 89 20.06 5.03 0.97
N GLY A 90 18.91 5.52 0.51
CA GLY A 90 17.60 4.95 0.77
C GLY A 90 16.81 5.62 1.90
N ASN A 91 17.24 6.79 2.41
CA ASN A 91 16.37 7.57 3.29
C ASN A 91 15.19 8.11 2.49
N ALA A 92 13.98 7.69 2.84
CA ALA A 92 12.77 7.98 2.08
C ALA A 92 11.87 8.96 2.82
N GLN A 93 11.52 10.05 2.16
CA GLN A 93 10.66 11.10 2.68
C GLN A 93 9.27 11.05 2.06
N TYR A 94 8.28 11.14 2.92
CA TYR A 94 6.88 11.14 2.56
C TYR A 94 6.13 12.21 3.35
N TRP A 95 5.24 12.92 2.67
CA TRP A 95 4.31 13.87 3.29
C TRP A 95 2.91 13.71 2.70
N GLY A 96 1.91 14.10 3.50
CA GLY A 96 0.51 13.89 3.17
C GLY A 96 -0.15 12.87 4.10
N ALA A 97 -1.16 12.18 3.59
CA ALA A 97 -1.90 11.18 4.35
C ALA A 97 -1.10 9.89 4.48
N LEU A 98 -0.45 9.68 5.62
CA LEU A 98 0.43 8.52 5.85
C LEU A 98 -0.30 7.17 5.76
N GLY A 99 -1.56 7.11 6.17
CA GLY A 99 -2.29 5.82 6.20
C GLY A 99 -1.49 4.73 6.92
N SER A 100 -1.30 3.59 6.26
CA SER A 100 -0.48 2.48 6.74
C SER A 100 0.93 2.42 6.12
N VAL A 101 1.35 3.42 5.34
CA VAL A 101 2.59 3.39 4.53
C VAL A 101 3.82 3.08 5.38
N ALA A 102 4.07 3.90 6.42
CA ALA A 102 5.21 3.71 7.29
C ALA A 102 5.15 2.38 8.07
N ALA A 103 3.96 2.04 8.61
CA ALA A 103 3.78 0.82 9.37
C ALA A 103 3.99 -0.43 8.50
N ALA A 104 3.44 -0.45 7.28
CA ALA A 104 3.59 -1.57 6.35
C ALA A 104 5.06 -1.74 5.90
N ALA A 105 5.74 -0.64 5.57
CA ALA A 105 7.16 -0.68 5.22
C ALA A 105 8.00 -1.22 6.38
N LEU A 106 7.86 -0.65 7.58
CA LEU A 106 8.68 -1.02 8.74
C LEU A 106 8.32 -2.39 9.34
N ALA A 107 7.12 -2.92 9.10
CA ALA A 107 6.75 -4.30 9.44
C ALA A 107 7.37 -5.33 8.49
N SER A 108 7.79 -4.94 7.31
CA SER A 108 8.25 -5.86 6.26
C SER A 108 9.72 -6.25 6.45
N LYS A 109 10.07 -7.47 5.99
CA LYS A 109 11.45 -7.97 6.05
C LYS A 109 12.36 -7.24 5.06
N LYS A 110 11.83 -6.89 3.88
CA LYS A 110 12.54 -6.16 2.82
C LYS A 110 11.70 -4.99 2.34
N ILE A 111 12.35 -3.88 2.04
CA ILE A 111 11.70 -2.66 1.55
C ILE A 111 12.34 -2.25 0.24
N VAL A 112 11.51 -2.09 -0.79
CA VAL A 112 11.85 -1.46 -2.05
C VAL A 112 11.16 -0.11 -2.11
N VAL A 113 11.92 0.95 -2.25
CA VAL A 113 11.42 2.32 -2.37
C VAL A 113 11.48 2.72 -3.84
N SER A 114 10.35 3.15 -4.40
CA SER A 114 10.30 3.97 -5.60
C SER A 114 9.98 5.41 -5.20
N CYS A 115 10.53 6.38 -5.90
CA CYS A 115 10.32 7.80 -5.60
C CYS A 115 10.16 8.62 -6.87
N GLU A 116 9.56 9.79 -6.74
CA GLU A 116 9.47 10.75 -7.85
C GLU A 116 10.84 11.29 -8.23
N GLU A 117 11.70 11.52 -7.22
CA GLU A 117 13.07 12.00 -7.45
C GLU A 117 14.06 11.43 -6.41
N ILE A 118 15.29 11.19 -6.86
CA ILE A 118 16.44 10.94 -6.00
C ILE A 118 17.18 12.27 -5.80
N VAL A 119 17.23 12.73 -4.55
CA VAL A 119 17.82 14.02 -4.18
C VAL A 119 19.14 13.84 -3.43
N GLU A 120 19.93 14.91 -3.35
CA GLU A 120 21.13 14.96 -2.54
C GLU A 120 20.81 14.76 -1.05
N HIS A 121 21.73 14.11 -0.35
CA HIS A 121 21.56 13.77 1.07
C HIS A 121 21.27 15.00 1.96
N ASP A 122 21.88 16.13 1.67
CA ASP A 122 21.68 17.38 2.41
C ASP A 122 20.24 17.87 2.37
N ILE A 123 19.52 17.60 1.27
CA ILE A 123 18.09 17.93 1.13
C ILE A 123 17.26 17.07 2.10
N ILE A 124 17.59 15.80 2.23
CA ILE A 124 16.95 14.91 3.22
C ILE A 124 17.24 15.39 4.65
N GLN A 125 18.49 15.73 4.92
CA GLN A 125 18.92 16.20 6.26
C GLN A 125 18.27 17.53 6.66
N SER A 126 17.95 18.39 5.70
CA SER A 126 17.29 19.68 5.98
C SER A 126 15.87 19.53 6.55
N SER A 127 15.23 18.39 6.34
CA SER A 127 13.85 18.12 6.76
C SER A 127 13.69 16.69 7.31
N PRO A 128 14.42 16.34 8.38
CA PRO A 128 14.50 14.95 8.86
C PRO A 128 13.16 14.40 9.35
N HIS A 129 12.25 15.24 9.78
CA HIS A 129 10.90 14.87 10.23
C HIS A 129 10.00 14.27 9.13
N LEU A 130 10.35 14.47 7.86
CA LEU A 130 9.65 13.87 6.72
C LEU A 130 10.18 12.46 6.40
N THR A 131 11.32 12.06 6.95
CA THR A 131 11.91 10.75 6.70
C THR A 131 11.13 9.68 7.46
N ILE A 132 10.25 8.96 6.75
CA ILE A 132 9.42 7.91 7.33
C ILE A 132 10.07 6.52 7.25
N ILE A 133 11.01 6.32 6.32
CA ILE A 133 11.75 5.07 6.16
C ILE A 133 13.24 5.42 6.14
N PRO A 134 13.99 5.02 7.18
CA PRO A 134 15.43 5.28 7.25
C PRO A 134 16.21 4.31 6.36
N ALA A 135 17.34 4.76 5.84
CA ALA A 135 18.20 4.03 4.91
C ALA A 135 18.53 2.59 5.33
N TYR A 136 18.80 2.36 6.63
CA TYR A 136 19.18 1.04 7.12
C TYR A 136 18.08 -0.02 7.02
N ARG A 137 16.83 0.38 6.70
CA ARG A 137 15.70 -0.52 6.46
C ARG A 137 15.48 -0.80 4.98
N VAL A 138 16.03 0.03 4.08
CA VAL A 138 15.78 -0.02 2.64
C VAL A 138 16.75 -0.97 1.95
N ASN A 139 16.21 -1.84 1.11
CA ASN A 139 17.00 -2.80 0.33
C ASN A 139 17.30 -2.32 -1.09
N ALA A 140 16.41 -1.50 -1.65
CA ALA A 140 16.59 -0.90 -2.96
C ALA A 140 15.82 0.42 -3.05
N VAL A 141 16.38 1.38 -3.78
CA VAL A 141 15.72 2.63 -4.14
C VAL A 141 15.80 2.82 -5.65
N CYS A 142 14.74 3.29 -6.26
CA CYS A 142 14.69 3.62 -7.69
C CYS A 142 13.86 4.87 -7.94
N GLU A 143 14.34 5.70 -8.86
CA GLU A 143 13.61 6.85 -9.35
C GLU A 143 12.59 6.40 -10.39
N VAL A 144 11.34 6.71 -10.16
CA VAL A 144 10.21 6.34 -11.02
C VAL A 144 9.24 7.52 -11.08
N PRO A 145 9.53 8.56 -11.84
CA PRO A 145 8.64 9.70 -11.98
C PRO A 145 7.24 9.25 -12.39
N TRP A 146 6.24 9.88 -11.77
CA TRP A 146 4.83 9.53 -11.99
C TRP A 146 4.46 8.10 -11.54
N GLY A 147 5.26 7.52 -10.64
CA GLY A 147 5.21 6.11 -10.26
C GLY A 147 3.93 5.67 -9.58
N ALA A 148 3.19 6.58 -8.94
CA ALA A 148 1.93 6.28 -8.29
C ALA A 148 0.68 6.53 -9.16
N ASN A 149 0.82 7.14 -10.36
CA ASN A 149 -0.31 7.37 -11.25
C ASN A 149 -1.10 6.05 -11.46
N PRO A 150 -2.43 6.07 -11.38
CA PRO A 150 -3.36 7.22 -11.36
C PRO A 150 -3.68 7.81 -9.98
N THR A 151 -3.02 7.39 -8.91
CA THR A 151 -3.15 8.02 -7.59
C THR A 151 -2.30 9.29 -7.52
N GLU A 152 -2.63 10.17 -6.57
CA GLU A 152 -1.89 11.41 -6.33
C GLU A 152 -0.55 11.18 -5.63
N VAL A 153 0.40 12.08 -5.89
CA VAL A 153 1.59 12.29 -5.07
C VAL A 153 1.65 13.76 -4.69
N LEU A 154 1.35 14.05 -3.44
CA LEU A 154 1.18 15.42 -2.95
C LEU A 154 2.44 16.26 -3.20
N GLY A 155 2.26 17.37 -3.91
CA GLY A 155 3.34 18.27 -4.32
C GLY A 155 3.98 17.94 -5.67
N TYR A 156 3.58 16.84 -6.32
CA TYR A 156 4.05 16.46 -7.66
C TYR A 156 2.89 16.42 -8.66
N TYR A 157 1.82 15.69 -8.38
CA TYR A 157 0.64 15.63 -9.26
C TYR A 157 -0.60 15.20 -8.47
N ASN A 158 -1.75 15.54 -9.04
CA ASN A 158 -3.06 15.20 -8.48
C ASN A 158 -3.53 13.82 -8.96
N ILE A 159 -4.60 13.33 -8.31
CA ILE A 159 -5.27 12.10 -8.73
C ILE A 159 -5.78 12.23 -10.16
N ASP A 160 -5.49 11.27 -11.00
CA ASP A 160 -5.94 11.19 -12.37
C ASP A 160 -7.37 10.62 -12.43
N GLN A 161 -8.34 11.51 -12.28
CA GLN A 161 -9.77 11.19 -12.35
C GLN A 161 -10.16 10.57 -13.70
N PHE A 162 -9.45 10.96 -14.76
CA PHE A 162 -9.74 10.48 -16.11
C PHE A 162 -9.32 9.02 -16.29
N MET A 163 -8.10 8.66 -15.88
CA MET A 163 -7.62 7.29 -15.94
C MET A 163 -8.44 6.36 -15.02
N TYR A 164 -8.82 6.85 -13.84
CA TYR A 164 -9.76 6.13 -12.98
C TYR A 164 -11.10 5.91 -13.67
N GLY A 165 -11.63 6.95 -14.33
CA GLY A 165 -12.88 6.86 -15.11
C GLY A 165 -12.79 5.82 -16.22
N LEU A 166 -11.71 5.81 -16.99
CA LEU A 166 -11.47 4.83 -18.04
C LEU A 166 -11.40 3.40 -17.49
N PHE A 167 -10.68 3.19 -16.39
CA PHE A 167 -10.62 1.88 -15.75
C PHE A 167 -11.99 1.41 -15.26
N MET A 168 -12.78 2.31 -14.67
CA MET A 168 -14.13 2.00 -14.21
C MET A 168 -15.14 1.73 -15.35
N MET A 169 -14.89 2.34 -16.52
CA MET A 169 -15.71 2.11 -17.73
C MET A 169 -15.27 0.88 -18.53
N MET A 170 -14.13 0.30 -18.19
CA MET A 170 -13.64 -0.92 -18.80
C MET A 170 -14.70 -2.03 -18.67
N ASP A 171 -14.89 -2.79 -19.76
CA ASP A 171 -15.70 -4.00 -19.71
C ASP A 171 -15.19 -4.93 -18.60
N GLY A 172 -16.00 -5.14 -17.57
CA GLY A 172 -15.67 -5.98 -16.42
C GLY A 172 -15.50 -7.47 -16.74
N THR A 173 -15.37 -7.87 -18.00
CA THR A 173 -15.06 -9.24 -18.43
C THR A 173 -13.54 -9.54 -18.31
N ALA A 174 -13.18 -10.81 -18.41
CA ALA A 174 -11.76 -11.20 -18.46
C ALA A 174 -11.07 -10.66 -19.71
N ASP A 175 -11.79 -10.62 -20.86
CA ASP A 175 -11.25 -10.10 -22.11
C ASP A 175 -11.07 -8.59 -22.08
N GLY A 176 -12.02 -7.84 -21.48
CA GLY A 176 -11.89 -6.41 -21.28
C GLY A 176 -10.70 -6.05 -20.37
N LEU A 177 -10.53 -6.77 -19.28
CA LEU A 177 -9.36 -6.60 -18.41
C LEU A 177 -8.05 -6.93 -19.16
N LYS A 178 -8.05 -8.03 -19.92
CA LYS A 178 -6.87 -8.42 -20.71
C LYS A 178 -6.51 -7.34 -21.73
N ALA A 179 -7.48 -6.83 -22.49
CA ALA A 179 -7.25 -5.78 -23.48
C ALA A 179 -6.66 -4.51 -22.82
N TRP A 180 -7.19 -4.12 -21.65
CA TRP A 180 -6.67 -2.97 -20.89
C TRP A 180 -5.21 -3.21 -20.43
N MET A 181 -4.93 -4.41 -19.89
CA MET A 181 -3.57 -4.76 -19.47
C MET A 181 -2.60 -4.84 -20.65
N ASP A 182 -3.04 -5.38 -21.78
CA ASP A 182 -2.23 -5.48 -23.01
C ASP A 182 -1.84 -4.08 -23.51
N GLU A 183 -2.73 -3.07 -23.38
CA GLU A 183 -2.44 -1.70 -23.77
C GLU A 183 -1.57 -0.96 -22.74
N TRP A 184 -1.99 -0.95 -21.46
CA TRP A 184 -1.46 -0.05 -20.46
C TRP A 184 -0.33 -0.63 -19.60
N VAL A 185 -0.18 -1.94 -19.58
CA VAL A 185 0.82 -2.62 -18.76
C VAL A 185 1.83 -3.34 -19.65
N PHE A 186 1.38 -4.30 -20.44
CA PHE A 186 2.29 -5.13 -21.25
C PHE A 186 2.70 -4.46 -22.57
N GLY A 187 1.90 -3.52 -23.08
CA GLY A 187 2.22 -2.74 -24.27
C GLY A 187 3.25 -1.64 -24.04
N CYS A 188 3.60 -1.35 -22.80
CA CYS A 188 4.59 -0.35 -22.44
C CYS A 188 5.85 -1.04 -21.92
N GLU A 189 6.97 -0.87 -22.61
CA GLU A 189 8.24 -1.50 -22.26
C GLU A 189 8.78 -1.03 -20.91
N ASN A 190 8.56 0.24 -20.60
CA ASN A 190 9.02 0.88 -19.36
C ASN A 190 8.11 2.08 -18.99
N ARG A 191 8.43 2.74 -17.89
CA ARG A 191 7.64 3.88 -17.41
C ARG A 191 7.61 5.06 -18.38
N ALA A 192 8.72 5.37 -19.03
CA ALA A 192 8.78 6.44 -20.03
C ALA A 192 7.84 6.15 -21.20
N ALA A 193 7.86 4.93 -21.73
CA ALA A 193 6.96 4.50 -22.79
C ALA A 193 5.48 4.59 -22.38
N TYR A 194 5.15 4.30 -21.12
CA TYR A 194 3.80 4.50 -20.60
C TYR A 194 3.40 5.98 -20.60
N ILE A 195 4.27 6.87 -20.14
CA ILE A 195 4.00 8.31 -20.12
C ILE A 195 3.84 8.84 -21.55
N ASP A 196 4.71 8.45 -22.49
CA ASP A 196 4.61 8.83 -23.90
C ASP A 196 3.29 8.35 -24.52
N HIS A 197 2.91 7.10 -24.27
CA HIS A 197 1.64 6.55 -24.75
C HIS A 197 0.44 7.31 -24.16
N TYR A 198 0.48 7.61 -22.87
CA TYR A 198 -0.54 8.41 -22.18
C TYR A 198 -0.69 9.80 -22.81
N VAL A 199 0.43 10.51 -22.99
CA VAL A 199 0.46 11.86 -23.59
C VAL A 199 -0.04 11.84 -25.03
N GLN A 200 0.35 10.86 -25.83
CA GLN A 200 -0.13 10.72 -27.20
C GLN A 200 -1.64 10.51 -27.27
N LYS A 201 -2.20 9.74 -26.33
CA LYS A 201 -3.63 9.40 -26.34
C LYS A 201 -4.52 10.51 -25.75
N PHE A 202 -4.07 11.19 -24.70
CA PHE A 202 -4.89 12.10 -23.91
C PHE A 202 -4.38 13.57 -23.89
N GLY A 203 -3.15 13.80 -24.32
CA GLY A 203 -2.52 15.12 -24.29
C GLY A 203 -1.77 15.40 -22.98
N SER A 204 -0.81 16.34 -23.03
CA SER A 204 0.04 16.67 -21.89
C SER A 204 -0.68 17.42 -20.75
N LYS A 205 -1.80 18.08 -21.05
CA LYS A 205 -2.57 18.85 -20.05
C LYS A 205 -3.27 18.02 -18.98
N THR A 206 -3.28 16.70 -19.13
CA THR A 206 -3.84 15.77 -18.15
C THR A 206 -2.81 15.36 -17.09
N LEU A 207 -1.56 15.81 -17.24
CA LEU A 207 -0.46 15.53 -16.31
C LEU A 207 -0.31 16.58 -15.18
N ASP A 208 -1.04 17.72 -15.27
CA ASP A 208 -0.99 18.82 -14.30
C ASP A 208 -2.01 18.55 -13.11
#